data_acaaba173cdb3c3be3719e8018e4ba15
#
_entry.id   acaaba173cdb3c3be3719e8018e4ba15
#
_cell.length_a   1.000
_cell.length_b   1.000
_cell.length_c   1.000
_cell.angle_alpha   90.00
_cell.angle_beta   90.00
_cell.angle_gamma   90.00
#
_symmetry.space_group_name_H-M   'P 1'
#
loop_
_entity.id
_entity.type
_entity.pdbx_description
1 polymer ?
#
loop_
_entity_poly.entity_id
_entity_poly.type
_entity_poly.pdbx_seq_one_letter_code
_entity_poly.pdbx_strand_id
1 'polypeptide(L)'
;LGYYVISCDYLPNNPGHRYAHEYYDVSTTDKNAVLELAKRLQVDGIVAYASDPAAPTAAYVCEKLGLPTSPYRSVEILSKKDLFRRFLADNGFNVPKAQGFSSYEEALSMVDNFKLPVMIKPVDSSGSKGINKMTDVSQLKAFVDDALSYSRDKRFLIEEFIEKKGYQISGDAFSVEGKLVFHCFGKI
;
A
#
# COMPACT_ATOMS: atom_id res chain seq x y z
N LEU A 1 3.48 -26.44 -12.29
CA LEU A 1 3.76 -25.53 -13.41
C LEU A 1 5.24 -25.58 -13.84
N GLY A 2 6.10 -26.31 -13.10
CA GLY A 2 7.52 -26.49 -13.49
C GLY A 2 8.45 -25.32 -13.18
N TYR A 3 7.99 -24.33 -12.39
CA TYR A 3 8.84 -23.21 -11.96
C TYR A 3 9.72 -23.61 -10.77
N TYR A 4 10.96 -23.11 -10.77
CA TYR A 4 11.79 -23.11 -9.58
C TYR A 4 11.41 -21.91 -8.70
N VAL A 5 10.88 -22.17 -7.53
CA VAL A 5 10.30 -21.12 -6.66
C VAL A 5 11.28 -20.77 -5.55
N ILE A 6 11.59 -19.48 -5.46
CA ILE A 6 12.42 -18.90 -4.40
C ILE A 6 11.52 -17.98 -3.58
N SER A 7 11.56 -18.08 -2.26
CA SER A 7 10.85 -17.17 -1.37
C SER A 7 11.82 -16.30 -0.58
N CYS A 8 11.42 -15.05 -0.32
CA CYS A 8 12.12 -14.18 0.62
C CYS A 8 11.15 -13.54 1.60
N ASP A 9 11.56 -13.43 2.84
CA ASP A 9 10.86 -12.77 3.94
C ASP A 9 11.85 -12.65 5.11
N TYR A 10 11.65 -11.66 5.97
CA TYR A 10 12.41 -11.51 7.22
C TYR A 10 11.87 -12.42 8.36
N LEU A 11 10.76 -13.11 8.14
CA LEU A 11 10.18 -14.06 9.08
C LEU A 11 10.59 -15.50 8.73
N PRO A 12 11.56 -16.09 9.40
CA PRO A 12 12.14 -17.39 9.01
C PRO A 12 11.15 -18.56 9.12
N ASN A 13 10.12 -18.40 9.96
CA ASN A 13 9.10 -19.43 10.18
C ASN A 13 7.81 -19.23 9.38
N ASN A 14 7.84 -18.39 8.35
CA ASN A 14 6.68 -18.18 7.50
C ASN A 14 6.29 -19.51 6.81
N PRO A 15 5.03 -19.96 6.95
CA PRO A 15 4.59 -21.24 6.40
C PRO A 15 4.80 -21.41 4.90
N GLY A 16 4.83 -20.30 4.17
CA GLY A 16 5.04 -20.29 2.71
C GLY A 16 6.40 -20.83 2.29
N HIS A 17 7.44 -20.70 3.12
CA HIS A 17 8.81 -21.14 2.77
C HIS A 17 8.90 -22.64 2.49
N ARG A 18 8.08 -23.45 3.17
CA ARG A 18 8.03 -24.92 2.96
C ARG A 18 7.60 -25.35 1.57
N TYR A 19 6.98 -24.43 0.82
CA TYR A 19 6.50 -24.67 -0.55
C TYR A 19 7.44 -24.10 -1.62
N ALA A 20 8.49 -23.40 -1.21
CA ALA A 20 9.55 -22.91 -2.08
C ALA A 20 10.69 -23.94 -2.14
N HIS A 21 11.51 -23.85 -3.19
CA HIS A 21 12.72 -24.66 -3.33
C HIS A 21 13.87 -24.07 -2.51
N GLU A 22 13.90 -22.75 -2.41
CA GLU A 22 14.86 -21.99 -1.60
C GLU A 22 14.18 -20.85 -0.83
N TYR A 23 14.79 -20.48 0.29
CA TYR A 23 14.38 -19.35 1.12
C TYR A 23 15.58 -18.44 1.41
N TYR A 24 15.35 -17.14 1.37
CA TYR A 24 16.31 -16.12 1.76
C TYR A 24 15.72 -15.17 2.80
N ASP A 25 16.47 -14.92 3.88
CA ASP A 25 16.13 -13.94 4.91
C ASP A 25 16.40 -12.53 4.37
N VAL A 26 15.46 -12.00 3.63
CA VAL A 26 15.47 -10.66 3.05
C VAL A 26 14.09 -10.06 3.16
N SER A 27 14.00 -8.88 3.78
CA SER A 27 12.72 -8.18 3.91
C SER A 27 12.11 -7.83 2.55
N THR A 28 10.87 -8.22 2.34
CA THR A 28 10.11 -7.91 1.12
C THR A 28 9.84 -6.41 0.93
N THR A 29 10.11 -5.57 1.94
CA THR A 29 9.98 -4.10 1.85
C THR A 29 11.31 -3.39 1.63
N ASP A 30 12.44 -4.12 1.68
CA ASP A 30 13.77 -3.59 1.32
C ASP A 30 14.03 -3.81 -0.18
N LYS A 31 13.63 -2.84 -0.99
CA LYS A 31 13.76 -2.92 -2.45
C LYS A 31 15.20 -3.07 -2.95
N ASN A 32 16.20 -2.55 -2.20
CA ASN A 32 17.59 -2.66 -2.60
C ASN A 32 18.14 -4.05 -2.30
N ALA A 33 17.87 -4.58 -1.11
CA ALA A 33 18.26 -5.94 -0.76
C ALA A 33 17.61 -6.99 -1.67
N VAL A 34 16.31 -6.83 -2.00
CA VAL A 34 15.62 -7.71 -2.94
C VAL A 34 16.20 -7.58 -4.36
N LEU A 35 16.57 -6.37 -4.80
CA LEU A 35 17.22 -6.17 -6.11
C LEU A 35 18.55 -6.90 -6.21
N GLU A 36 19.41 -6.78 -5.20
CA GLU A 36 20.71 -7.47 -5.18
C GLU A 36 20.54 -9.00 -5.10
N LEU A 37 19.57 -9.47 -4.33
CA LEU A 37 19.22 -10.89 -4.29
C LEU A 37 18.78 -11.40 -5.67
N ALA A 38 17.85 -10.69 -6.30
CA ALA A 38 17.29 -11.06 -7.60
C ALA A 38 18.36 -11.09 -8.71
N LYS A 39 19.29 -10.10 -8.71
CA LYS A 39 20.44 -10.09 -9.62
C LYS A 39 21.35 -11.30 -9.43
N ARG A 40 21.71 -11.58 -8.16
CA ARG A 40 22.60 -12.71 -7.82
C ARG A 40 22.01 -14.05 -8.24
N LEU A 41 20.69 -14.20 -8.08
CA LEU A 41 19.99 -15.44 -8.40
C LEU A 41 19.52 -15.52 -9.86
N GLN A 42 19.68 -14.43 -10.62
CA GLN A 42 19.26 -14.33 -12.01
C GLN A 42 17.80 -14.78 -12.23
N VAL A 43 16.89 -14.27 -11.40
CA VAL A 43 15.47 -14.65 -11.43
C VAL A 43 14.79 -14.20 -12.73
N ASP A 44 13.89 -15.02 -13.25
CA ASP A 44 13.11 -14.75 -14.48
C ASP A 44 11.84 -13.91 -14.21
N GLY A 45 11.42 -13.82 -12.95
CA GLY A 45 10.24 -13.05 -12.57
C GLY A 45 10.08 -12.93 -11.06
N ILE A 46 9.27 -11.96 -10.62
CA ILE A 46 8.96 -11.73 -9.20
C ILE A 46 7.45 -11.57 -9.06
N VAL A 47 6.88 -12.21 -8.05
CA VAL A 47 5.45 -12.13 -7.72
C VAL A 47 5.28 -11.72 -6.27
N ALA A 48 4.49 -10.68 -6.05
CA ALA A 48 4.05 -10.24 -4.72
C ALA A 48 2.53 -10.44 -4.59
N TYR A 49 2.08 -11.69 -4.68
CA TYR A 49 0.66 -12.02 -4.66
C TYR A 49 0.06 -11.78 -3.28
N ALA A 50 -1.07 -11.06 -3.25
CA ALA A 50 -1.82 -10.74 -2.03
C ALA A 50 -0.98 -10.07 -0.91
N SER A 51 0.07 -9.31 -1.28
CA SER A 51 0.95 -8.63 -0.34
C SER A 51 1.16 -7.16 -0.72
N ASP A 52 0.26 -6.30 -0.23
CA ASP A 52 0.36 -4.84 -0.47
C ASP A 52 1.74 -4.27 -0.11
N PRO A 53 2.39 -4.68 1.01
CA PRO A 53 3.71 -4.15 1.36
C PRO A 53 4.83 -4.55 0.40
N ALA A 54 4.74 -5.74 -0.21
CA ALA A 54 5.75 -6.27 -1.10
C ALA A 54 5.58 -5.82 -2.57
N ALA A 55 4.36 -5.45 -2.97
CA ALA A 55 4.06 -5.10 -4.35
C ALA A 55 4.93 -3.97 -4.92
N PRO A 56 5.20 -2.85 -4.22
CA PRO A 56 6.10 -1.81 -4.72
C PRO A 56 7.53 -2.31 -4.92
N THR A 57 8.02 -3.18 -4.03
CA THR A 57 9.36 -3.77 -4.15
C THR A 57 9.45 -4.67 -5.36
N ALA A 58 8.47 -5.55 -5.56
CA ALA A 58 8.43 -6.43 -6.73
C ALA A 58 8.42 -5.63 -8.04
N ALA A 59 7.55 -4.61 -8.15
CA ALA A 59 7.49 -3.76 -9.33
C ALA A 59 8.80 -2.99 -9.57
N TYR A 60 9.41 -2.44 -8.51
CA TYR A 60 10.69 -1.75 -8.61
C TYR A 60 11.80 -2.66 -9.15
N VAL A 61 11.93 -3.86 -8.56
CA VAL A 61 12.99 -4.80 -8.94
C VAL A 61 12.79 -5.33 -10.36
N CYS A 62 11.56 -5.69 -10.72
CA CYS A 62 11.26 -6.13 -12.09
C CYS A 62 11.56 -5.03 -13.11
N GLU A 63 11.17 -3.78 -12.84
CA GLU A 63 11.46 -2.66 -13.74
C GLU A 63 12.97 -2.43 -13.91
N LYS A 64 13.76 -2.54 -12.81
CA LYS A 64 15.23 -2.43 -12.85
C LYS A 64 15.91 -3.56 -13.60
N LEU A 65 15.32 -4.75 -13.63
CA LEU A 65 15.86 -5.94 -14.31
C LEU A 65 15.27 -6.14 -15.72
N GLY A 66 14.35 -5.29 -16.17
CA GLY A 66 13.68 -5.46 -17.46
C GLY A 66 12.72 -6.66 -17.50
N LEU A 67 12.24 -7.11 -16.34
CA LEU A 67 11.28 -8.22 -16.23
C LEU A 67 9.84 -7.71 -16.37
N PRO A 68 8.91 -8.56 -16.83
CA PRO A 68 7.50 -8.19 -16.92
C PRO A 68 6.93 -7.71 -15.58
N THR A 69 6.30 -6.52 -15.58
CA THR A 69 5.70 -5.93 -14.38
C THR A 69 4.73 -4.81 -14.75
N SER A 70 3.87 -4.41 -13.81
CA SER A 70 3.22 -3.10 -13.86
C SER A 70 4.25 -2.00 -13.58
N PRO A 71 4.14 -0.81 -14.19
CA PRO A 71 5.09 0.27 -13.91
C PRO A 71 5.20 0.56 -12.42
N TYR A 72 6.43 0.66 -11.89
CA TYR A 72 6.67 0.90 -10.47
C TYR A 72 5.88 2.10 -9.93
N ARG A 73 5.85 3.20 -10.71
CA ARG A 73 5.11 4.40 -10.32
C ARG A 73 3.61 4.15 -10.13
N SER A 74 3.00 3.31 -10.97
CA SER A 74 1.58 2.95 -10.83
C SER A 74 1.32 2.15 -9.56
N VAL A 75 2.18 1.18 -9.27
CA VAL A 75 2.09 0.36 -8.06
C VAL A 75 2.31 1.22 -6.80
N GLU A 76 3.27 2.15 -6.84
CA GLU A 76 3.52 3.10 -5.75
C GLU A 76 2.30 3.98 -5.46
N ILE A 77 1.67 4.55 -6.48
CA ILE A 77 0.45 5.36 -6.34
C ILE A 77 -0.67 4.53 -5.69
N LEU A 78 -0.91 3.32 -6.17
CA LEU A 78 -1.95 2.44 -5.65
C LEU A 78 -1.68 1.99 -4.21
N SER A 79 -0.41 1.86 -3.82
CA SER A 79 -0.02 1.39 -2.49
C SER A 79 -0.01 2.48 -1.42
N LYS A 80 -0.02 3.77 -1.80
CA LYS A 80 0.05 4.90 -0.86
C LYS A 80 -1.23 5.72 -0.92
N LYS A 81 -1.95 5.75 0.20
CA LYS A 81 -3.29 6.35 0.28
C LYS A 81 -3.34 7.82 -0.15
N ASP A 82 -2.35 8.62 0.24
CA ASP A 82 -2.26 10.03 -0.13
C ASP A 82 -1.99 10.23 -1.62
N LEU A 83 -1.10 9.42 -2.21
CA LEU A 83 -0.82 9.46 -3.64
C LEU A 83 -2.04 8.99 -4.43
N PHE A 84 -2.73 7.95 -3.97
CA PHE A 84 -3.93 7.44 -4.63
C PHE A 84 -5.08 8.46 -4.59
N ARG A 85 -5.32 9.12 -3.44
CA ARG A 85 -6.34 10.17 -3.35
C ARG A 85 -6.04 11.34 -4.28
N ARG A 86 -4.79 11.77 -4.35
CA ARG A 86 -4.36 12.83 -5.28
C ARG A 86 -4.57 12.40 -6.73
N PHE A 87 -4.10 11.21 -7.10
CA PHE A 87 -4.28 10.69 -8.45
C PHE A 87 -5.75 10.67 -8.88
N LEU A 88 -6.64 10.20 -8.03
CA LEU A 88 -8.07 10.19 -8.33
C LEU A 88 -8.64 11.61 -8.51
N ALA A 89 -8.28 12.54 -7.62
CA ALA A 89 -8.71 13.94 -7.71
C ALA A 89 -8.22 14.61 -9.01
N ASP A 90 -6.93 14.43 -9.34
CA ASP A 90 -6.31 14.99 -10.54
C ASP A 90 -6.91 14.44 -11.84
N ASN A 91 -7.54 13.26 -11.78
CA ASN A 91 -8.24 12.63 -12.90
C ASN A 91 -9.77 12.80 -12.85
N GLY A 92 -10.29 13.70 -12.02
CA GLY A 92 -11.71 14.09 -12.03
C GLY A 92 -12.65 13.09 -11.33
N PHE A 93 -12.12 12.15 -10.55
CA PHE A 93 -12.96 11.25 -9.75
C PHE A 93 -13.46 11.94 -8.48
N ASN A 94 -14.65 11.59 -8.05
CA ASN A 94 -15.17 12.03 -6.76
C ASN A 94 -14.40 11.33 -5.64
N VAL A 95 -13.69 12.11 -4.83
CA VAL A 95 -12.91 11.63 -3.69
C VAL A 95 -13.23 12.45 -2.45
N PRO A 96 -13.10 11.88 -1.24
CA PRO A 96 -13.12 12.68 -0.02
C PRO A 96 -11.96 13.68 -0.04
N LYS A 97 -12.17 14.86 0.55
CA LYS A 97 -11.05 15.78 0.78
C LYS A 97 -10.01 15.06 1.63
N ALA A 98 -8.78 15.00 1.14
CA ALA A 98 -7.71 14.23 1.76
C ALA A 98 -6.36 14.92 1.57
N GLN A 99 -5.51 14.84 2.59
CA GLN A 99 -4.16 15.40 2.52
C GLN A 99 -3.19 14.55 3.36
N GLY A 100 -2.02 14.27 2.77
CA GLY A 100 -0.91 13.59 3.45
C GLY A 100 -0.04 14.57 4.23
N PHE A 101 0.47 14.12 5.38
CA PHE A 101 1.30 14.88 6.29
C PHE A 101 2.49 14.05 6.77
N SER A 102 3.56 14.74 7.17
CA SER A 102 4.78 14.13 7.70
C SER A 102 5.00 14.42 9.20
N SER A 103 4.32 15.42 9.75
CA SER A 103 4.43 15.77 11.16
C SER A 103 3.09 16.21 11.76
N TYR A 104 3.02 16.14 13.09
CA TYR A 104 1.88 16.65 13.85
C TYR A 104 1.69 18.16 13.67
N GLU A 105 2.79 18.92 13.66
CA GLU A 105 2.78 20.38 13.56
C GLU A 105 2.20 20.82 12.20
N GLU A 106 2.60 20.14 11.12
CA GLU A 106 2.05 20.37 9.80
C GLU A 106 0.53 20.10 9.78
N ALA A 107 0.11 18.96 10.33
CA ALA A 107 -1.31 18.61 10.41
C ALA A 107 -2.12 19.58 11.27
N LEU A 108 -1.59 20.00 12.42
CA LEU A 108 -2.25 20.93 13.32
C LEU A 108 -2.50 22.29 12.65
N SER A 109 -1.56 22.77 11.84
CA SER A 109 -1.71 24.04 11.11
C SER A 109 -2.79 23.99 10.01
N MET A 110 -3.19 22.80 9.59
CA MET A 110 -4.10 22.57 8.46
C MET A 110 -5.42 21.89 8.86
N VAL A 111 -5.55 21.40 10.11
CA VAL A 111 -6.69 20.59 10.53
C VAL A 111 -8.02 21.31 10.42
N ASP A 112 -8.05 22.62 10.62
CA ASP A 112 -9.25 23.45 10.52
C ASP A 112 -9.79 23.53 9.07
N ASN A 113 -9.01 23.13 8.08
CA ASN A 113 -9.47 23.02 6.70
C ASN A 113 -10.37 21.80 6.46
N PHE A 114 -10.48 20.88 7.43
CA PHE A 114 -11.30 19.69 7.35
C PHE A 114 -12.57 19.81 8.18
N LYS A 115 -13.67 19.31 7.64
CA LYS A 115 -14.92 19.19 8.39
C LYS A 115 -14.91 17.89 9.20
N LEU A 116 -15.03 18.00 10.50
CA LEU A 116 -15.16 16.82 11.37
C LEU A 116 -16.50 16.08 11.14
N PRO A 117 -16.53 14.76 11.31
CA PRO A 117 -15.41 13.90 11.66
C PRO A 117 -14.47 13.62 10.47
N VAL A 118 -13.21 13.31 10.77
CA VAL A 118 -12.22 12.89 9.78
C VAL A 118 -11.60 11.53 10.14
N MET A 119 -10.98 10.89 9.16
CA MET A 119 -10.18 9.69 9.37
C MET A 119 -8.70 10.04 9.34
N ILE A 120 -7.95 9.56 10.32
CA ILE A 120 -6.49 9.64 10.36
C ILE A 120 -5.95 8.23 10.13
N LYS A 121 -5.05 8.08 9.15
CA LYS A 121 -4.57 6.76 8.68
C LYS A 121 -3.10 6.81 8.30
N PRO A 122 -2.29 5.77 8.56
CA PRO A 122 -0.97 5.66 7.93
C PRO A 122 -1.11 5.57 6.41
N VAL A 123 -0.18 6.17 5.65
CA VAL A 123 -0.27 6.18 4.17
C VAL A 123 -0.07 4.78 3.57
N ASP A 124 0.71 3.92 4.20
CA ASP A 124 1.28 2.67 3.66
C ASP A 124 1.02 1.42 4.52
N SER A 125 0.08 1.48 5.47
CA SER A 125 -0.34 0.33 6.28
C SER A 125 -1.56 -0.37 5.70
N SER A 126 -1.66 -1.68 5.89
CA SER A 126 -2.80 -2.53 5.55
C SER A 126 -3.43 -3.15 6.81
N GLY A 127 -4.60 -3.78 6.68
CA GLY A 127 -5.28 -4.47 7.79
C GLY A 127 -5.83 -3.53 8.86
N SER A 128 -6.24 -2.33 8.50
CA SER A 128 -6.86 -1.32 9.38
C SER A 128 -6.01 -0.89 10.59
N LYS A 129 -4.70 -1.13 10.58
CA LYS A 129 -3.78 -0.72 11.66
C LYS A 129 -3.55 0.78 11.61
N GLY A 130 -3.60 1.44 12.76
CA GLY A 130 -3.37 2.89 12.89
C GLY A 130 -4.46 3.76 12.26
N ILE A 131 -5.68 3.23 12.08
CA ILE A 131 -6.82 3.97 11.50
C ILE A 131 -7.73 4.45 12.61
N ASN A 132 -7.89 5.76 12.74
CA ASN A 132 -8.68 6.40 13.77
C ASN A 132 -9.69 7.39 13.19
N LYS A 133 -10.90 7.43 13.76
CA LYS A 133 -11.93 8.42 13.46
C LYS A 133 -11.83 9.55 14.48
N MET A 134 -11.42 10.73 14.05
CA MET A 134 -11.31 11.93 14.87
C MET A 134 -12.61 12.73 14.81
N THR A 135 -13.19 13.00 15.97
CA THR A 135 -14.41 13.80 16.14
C THR A 135 -14.14 15.11 16.85
N ASP A 136 -12.97 15.26 17.48
CA ASP A 136 -12.52 16.44 18.18
C ASP A 136 -11.02 16.66 17.96
N VAL A 137 -10.59 17.91 17.74
CA VAL A 137 -9.20 18.26 17.43
C VAL A 137 -8.23 17.90 18.56
N SER A 138 -8.70 17.85 19.81
CA SER A 138 -7.88 17.40 20.95
C SER A 138 -7.34 15.97 20.80
N GLN A 139 -7.99 15.14 19.98
CA GLN A 139 -7.57 13.77 19.68
C GLN A 139 -6.42 13.69 18.65
N LEU A 140 -6.13 14.80 17.94
CA LEU A 140 -5.21 14.82 16.80
C LEU A 140 -3.85 14.22 17.15
N LYS A 141 -3.24 14.66 18.25
CA LYS A 141 -1.88 14.22 18.63
C LYS A 141 -1.81 12.71 18.83
N ALA A 142 -2.74 12.15 19.59
CA ALA A 142 -2.77 10.71 19.87
C ALA A 142 -2.97 9.87 18.60
N PHE A 143 -3.86 10.31 17.71
CA PHE A 143 -4.16 9.57 16.47
C PHE A 143 -3.06 9.72 15.41
N VAL A 144 -2.36 10.85 15.38
CA VAL A 144 -1.16 11.03 14.55
C VAL A 144 -0.04 10.10 15.03
N ASP A 145 0.23 10.05 16.33
CA ASP A 145 1.27 9.18 16.90
C ASP A 145 0.96 7.70 16.60
N ASP A 146 -0.30 7.29 16.76
CA ASP A 146 -0.74 5.94 16.42
C ASP A 146 -0.54 5.65 14.92
N ALA A 147 -0.99 6.52 14.03
CA ALA A 147 -0.82 6.34 12.59
C ALA A 147 0.66 6.27 12.19
N LEU A 148 1.52 7.14 12.74
CA LEU A 148 2.96 7.14 12.47
C LEU A 148 3.67 5.89 13.01
N SER A 149 3.15 5.26 14.08
CA SER A 149 3.69 4.01 14.61
C SER A 149 3.58 2.85 13.62
N TYR A 150 2.53 2.85 12.79
CA TYR A 150 2.27 1.83 11.77
C TYR A 150 2.74 2.21 10.36
N SER A 151 3.17 3.45 10.13
CA SER A 151 3.68 3.88 8.83
C SER A 151 5.18 3.61 8.70
N ARG A 152 5.58 2.93 7.63
CA ARG A 152 6.98 2.74 7.24
C ARG A 152 7.59 4.03 6.70
N ASP A 153 6.83 4.76 5.89
CA ASP A 153 7.22 6.05 5.32
C ASP A 153 7.19 7.19 6.34
N LYS A 154 6.73 6.93 7.60
CA LYS A 154 6.55 7.95 8.64
C LYS A 154 5.68 9.10 8.16
N ARG A 155 4.60 8.76 7.47
CA ARG A 155 3.60 9.68 6.95
C ARG A 155 2.20 9.17 7.24
N PHE A 156 1.26 10.09 7.35
CA PHE A 156 -0.15 9.78 7.54
C PHE A 156 -1.04 10.64 6.65
N LEU A 157 -2.29 10.24 6.52
CA LEU A 157 -3.33 10.91 5.77
C LEU A 157 -4.41 11.39 6.73
N ILE A 158 -4.90 12.62 6.56
CA ILE A 158 -6.18 13.06 7.09
C ILE A 158 -7.15 13.11 5.91
N GLU A 159 -8.30 12.45 6.04
CA GLU A 159 -9.37 12.50 5.03
C GLU A 159 -10.74 12.66 5.65
N GLU A 160 -11.66 13.31 4.95
CA GLU A 160 -13.05 13.45 5.38
C GLU A 160 -13.69 12.07 5.57
N PHE A 161 -14.46 11.93 6.66
CA PHE A 161 -15.22 10.72 6.91
C PHE A 161 -16.43 10.66 5.97
N ILE A 162 -16.50 9.58 5.19
CA ILE A 162 -17.66 9.29 4.35
C ILE A 162 -18.57 8.31 5.07
N GLU A 163 -19.80 8.72 5.30
CA GLU A 163 -20.81 7.86 5.90
C GLU A 163 -21.31 6.81 4.90
N LYS A 164 -21.24 5.55 5.31
CA LYS A 164 -21.71 4.44 4.48
C LYS A 164 -23.24 4.45 4.36
N LYS A 165 -23.73 4.43 3.13
CA LYS A 165 -25.16 4.23 2.83
C LYS A 165 -25.34 2.86 2.18
N GLY A 166 -26.09 1.97 2.83
CA GLY A 166 -26.31 0.63 2.34
C GLY A 166 -25.10 -0.30 2.50
N TYR A 167 -24.87 -1.16 1.53
CA TYR A 167 -23.79 -2.15 1.55
C TYR A 167 -22.46 -1.55 1.07
N GLN A 168 -21.36 -2.06 1.62
CA GLN A 168 -20.04 -1.82 1.03
C GLN A 168 -19.93 -2.67 -0.24
N ILE A 169 -19.37 -2.09 -1.30
CA ILE A 169 -19.04 -2.81 -2.52
C ILE A 169 -17.53 -3.09 -2.48
N SER A 170 -17.19 -4.37 -2.61
CA SER A 170 -15.82 -4.82 -2.82
C SER A 170 -15.69 -5.44 -4.20
N GLY A 171 -14.50 -5.44 -4.76
CA GLY A 171 -14.27 -6.05 -6.06
C GLY A 171 -12.81 -6.24 -6.36
N ASP A 172 -12.57 -7.22 -7.22
CA ASP A 172 -11.26 -7.51 -7.78
C ASP A 172 -11.28 -7.28 -9.29
N ALA A 173 -10.14 -6.88 -9.80
CA ALA A 173 -9.94 -6.66 -11.22
C ALA A 173 -8.56 -7.16 -11.64
N PHE A 174 -8.45 -7.68 -12.85
CA PHE A 174 -7.20 -8.17 -13.40
C PHE A 174 -6.98 -7.58 -14.79
N SER A 175 -5.81 -7.00 -15.01
CA SER A 175 -5.43 -6.40 -16.28
C SER A 175 -4.21 -7.10 -16.88
N VAL A 176 -4.22 -7.28 -18.19
CA VAL A 176 -3.10 -7.82 -18.97
C VAL A 176 -2.80 -6.84 -20.08
N GLU A 177 -1.54 -6.46 -20.22
CA GLU A 177 -1.09 -5.51 -21.25
C GLU A 177 -1.92 -4.20 -21.28
N GLY A 178 -2.27 -3.68 -20.10
CA GLY A 178 -3.06 -2.46 -19.96
C GLY A 178 -4.56 -2.60 -20.24
N LYS A 179 -5.04 -3.80 -20.53
CA LYS A 179 -6.48 -4.08 -20.77
C LYS A 179 -7.07 -4.82 -19.60
N LEU A 180 -8.22 -4.34 -19.13
CA LEU A 180 -9.01 -5.03 -18.12
C LEU A 180 -9.61 -6.31 -18.72
N VAL A 181 -9.14 -7.48 -18.28
CA VAL A 181 -9.57 -8.78 -18.80
C VAL A 181 -10.54 -9.51 -17.88
N PHE A 182 -10.57 -9.14 -16.61
CA PHE A 182 -11.48 -9.70 -15.61
C PHE A 182 -11.84 -8.67 -14.55
N HIS A 183 -13.06 -8.66 -14.09
CA HIS A 183 -13.51 -7.97 -12.89
C HIS A 183 -14.69 -8.66 -12.25
N CYS A 184 -14.79 -8.57 -10.94
CA CYS A 184 -15.96 -9.02 -10.19
C CYS A 184 -16.26 -8.05 -9.04
N PHE A 185 -17.52 -7.92 -8.68
CA PHE A 185 -17.97 -7.08 -7.58
C PHE A 185 -18.92 -7.86 -6.67
N GLY A 186 -18.80 -7.64 -5.36
CA GLY A 186 -19.65 -8.22 -4.34
C GLY A 186 -20.13 -7.18 -3.32
N LYS A 187 -21.21 -7.49 -2.64
CA LYS A 187 -21.68 -6.75 -1.46
C LYS A 187 -21.09 -7.37 -0.21
N ILE A 188 -20.59 -6.52 0.69
CA ILE A 188 -20.06 -6.90 2.01
C ILE A 188 -20.91 -6.23 3.10
#